data_55305499a896a85297b5a6be01fbcab4
#
_entry.id   55305499a896a85297b5a6be01fbcab4
#
_cell.length_a   1.000
_cell.length_b   1.000
_cell.length_c   1.000
_cell.angle_alpha   90.00
_cell.angle_beta   90.00
_cell.angle_gamma   90.00
#
_symmetry.space_group_name_H-M   'P 1'
#
loop_
_entity.id
_entity.type
_entity.pdbx_description
1 polymer ?
#
loop_
_entity_poly.entity_id
_entity_poly.type
_entity_poly.pdbx_seq_one_letter_code
_entity_poly.pdbx_strand_id
1 'polypeptide(L)'
;MSQQEAPIIRFENVNKWYASNGYHVLRDVNLDFAKGEKVVICGPSGSGKSTLIRCVNALEEYQQGKLTVDGTVMGDDLKGIDKVRREVGMVFQQFNLFPHLTVLENLILSPTWVAKMPRNEAIEKAMHQLERVRIAEHANKYPLQLSGGQQQ
;
A
#
# COMPACT_ATOMS: atom_id res chain seq x y z
N MET A 1 27.30 14.16 18.28
CA MET A 1 26.71 12.80 18.21
C MET A 1 25.34 12.98 17.53
N SER A 2 25.25 12.67 16.25
CA SER A 2 23.98 12.74 15.51
C SER A 2 23.06 11.66 16.08
N GLN A 3 21.92 12.08 16.67
CA GLN A 3 20.83 11.16 16.98
C GLN A 3 20.38 10.54 15.64
N GLN A 4 20.68 9.26 15.42
CA GLN A 4 20.08 8.52 14.33
C GLN A 4 18.57 8.46 14.62
N GLU A 5 17.78 9.18 13.83
CA GLU A 5 16.32 9.06 13.89
C GLU A 5 15.94 7.58 13.68
N ALA A 6 14.97 7.12 14.47
CA ALA A 6 14.47 5.75 14.32
C ALA A 6 13.93 5.55 12.90
N PRO A 7 14.20 4.39 12.27
CA PRO A 7 13.69 4.11 10.93
C PRO A 7 12.17 4.10 10.92
N ILE A 8 11.58 4.56 9.82
CA ILE A 8 10.12 4.55 9.64
C ILE A 8 9.59 3.14 9.45
N ILE A 9 10.39 2.25 8.85
CA ILE A 9 10.08 0.81 8.73
C ILE A 9 11.31 0.03 9.17
N ARG A 10 11.10 -0.97 10.04
CA ARG A 10 12.15 -1.87 10.51
C ARG A 10 11.68 -3.32 10.47
N PHE A 11 12.44 -4.16 9.79
CA PHE A 11 12.32 -5.62 9.82
C PHE A 11 13.43 -6.20 10.72
N GLU A 12 13.06 -7.04 11.67
CA GLU A 12 13.97 -7.70 12.62
C GLU A 12 13.71 -9.20 12.55
N ASN A 13 14.61 -9.95 11.92
CA ASN A 13 14.55 -11.41 11.73
C ASN A 13 13.19 -11.89 11.19
N VAL A 14 12.61 -11.16 10.23
CA VAL A 14 11.29 -11.47 9.69
C VAL A 14 11.36 -12.70 8.78
N ASN A 15 10.51 -13.68 9.07
CA ASN A 15 10.37 -14.91 8.33
C ASN A 15 8.93 -15.12 7.87
N LYS A 16 8.76 -15.54 6.63
CA LYS A 16 7.45 -15.79 6.02
C LYS A 16 7.45 -17.09 5.24
N TRP A 17 6.48 -17.95 5.55
CA TRP A 17 6.18 -19.17 4.79
C TRP A 17 4.78 -19.11 4.18
N TYR A 18 4.62 -19.68 2.99
CA TYR A 18 3.30 -19.93 2.43
C TYR A 18 2.80 -21.30 2.87
N ALA A 19 1.63 -21.34 3.54
CA ALA A 19 1.06 -22.56 4.09
C ALA A 19 0.74 -23.62 3.04
N SER A 20 0.43 -23.21 1.81
CA SER A 20 0.02 -24.12 0.72
C SER A 20 1.11 -25.11 0.27
N ASN A 21 2.38 -24.72 0.40
CA ASN A 21 3.52 -25.52 -0.07
C ASN A 21 4.75 -25.49 0.85
N GLY A 22 4.64 -24.88 2.03
CA GLY A 22 5.74 -24.73 2.99
C GLY A 22 6.89 -23.85 2.47
N TYR A 23 6.68 -23.10 1.36
CA TYR A 23 7.75 -22.31 0.75
C TYR A 23 8.15 -21.14 1.65
N HIS A 24 9.44 -21.12 2.07
CA HIS A 24 10.04 -20.08 2.89
C HIS A 24 10.47 -18.91 1.99
N VAL A 25 9.59 -17.92 1.85
CA VAL A 25 9.73 -16.81 0.91
C VAL A 25 10.55 -15.64 1.46
N LEU A 26 10.39 -15.30 2.75
CA LEU A 26 11.23 -14.33 3.45
C LEU A 26 12.04 -15.06 4.51
N ARG A 27 13.36 -14.88 4.50
CA ARG A 27 14.30 -15.65 5.35
C ARG A 27 15.16 -14.69 6.14
N ASP A 28 14.93 -14.62 7.44
CA ASP A 28 15.69 -13.80 8.41
C ASP A 28 15.94 -12.37 7.90
N VAL A 29 14.87 -11.73 7.39
CA VAL A 29 14.97 -10.41 6.79
C VAL A 29 15.23 -9.37 7.89
N ASN A 30 16.34 -8.65 7.73
CA ASN A 30 16.75 -7.53 8.57
C ASN A 30 16.98 -6.31 7.68
N LEU A 31 16.09 -5.33 7.73
CA LEU A 31 16.11 -4.13 6.89
C LEU A 31 15.55 -2.94 7.66
N ASP A 32 16.19 -1.80 7.48
CA ASP A 32 15.74 -0.50 8.00
C ASP A 32 15.51 0.46 6.83
N PHE A 33 14.43 1.23 6.89
CA PHE A 33 14.13 2.29 5.95
C PHE A 33 13.99 3.61 6.71
N ALA A 34 14.77 4.60 6.32
CA ALA A 34 14.74 5.92 6.93
C ALA A 34 13.53 6.73 6.45
N LYS A 35 13.07 7.68 7.26
CA LYS A 35 12.00 8.60 6.86
C LYS A 35 12.43 9.44 5.66
N GLY A 36 11.58 9.52 4.63
CA GLY A 36 11.84 10.27 3.39
C GLY A 36 12.78 9.57 2.41
N GLU A 37 13.26 8.37 2.72
CA GLU A 37 14.11 7.58 1.83
C GLU A 37 13.33 7.07 0.61
N LYS A 38 14.00 7.04 -0.55
CA LYS A 38 13.50 6.41 -1.78
C LYS A 38 14.27 5.13 -2.00
N VAL A 39 13.59 4.00 -1.89
CA VAL A 39 14.20 2.67 -1.97
C VAL A 39 13.68 1.91 -3.18
N VAL A 40 14.59 1.23 -3.88
CA VAL A 40 14.26 0.32 -4.99
C VAL A 40 14.62 -1.09 -4.58
N ILE A 41 13.65 -2.02 -4.66
CA ILE A 41 13.85 -3.44 -4.38
C ILE A 41 13.93 -4.19 -5.70
N CYS A 42 15.12 -4.71 -6.01
CA CYS A 42 15.41 -5.44 -7.26
C CYS A 42 15.63 -6.93 -6.97
N GLY A 43 15.37 -7.77 -7.97
CA GLY A 43 15.62 -9.21 -7.90
C GLY A 43 14.74 -9.99 -8.89
N PRO A 44 15.01 -11.28 -9.10
CA PRO A 44 14.27 -12.12 -10.03
C PRO A 44 12.80 -12.29 -9.63
N SER A 45 11.97 -12.77 -10.57
CA SER A 45 10.58 -13.12 -10.26
C SER A 45 10.56 -14.23 -9.19
N GLY A 46 9.59 -14.12 -8.25
CA GLY A 46 9.47 -15.09 -7.14
C GLY A 46 10.42 -14.89 -5.96
N SER A 47 11.33 -13.88 -5.98
CA SER A 47 12.27 -13.65 -4.88
C SER A 47 11.68 -13.00 -3.61
N GLY A 48 10.36 -12.84 -3.52
CA GLY A 48 9.71 -12.33 -2.31
C GLY A 48 9.52 -10.81 -2.24
N LYS A 49 9.89 -10.03 -3.27
CA LYS A 49 9.78 -8.55 -3.25
C LYS A 49 8.38 -8.05 -2.93
N SER A 50 7.38 -8.56 -3.63
CA SER A 50 5.98 -8.19 -3.42
C SER A 50 5.46 -8.66 -2.05
N THR A 51 5.92 -9.82 -1.58
CA THR A 51 5.58 -10.34 -0.25
C THR A 51 6.14 -9.42 0.84
N LEU A 52 7.41 -9.00 0.71
CA LEU A 52 8.05 -8.08 1.65
C LEU A 52 7.25 -6.77 1.78
N ILE A 53 6.91 -6.14 0.64
CA ILE A 53 6.15 -4.89 0.62
C ILE A 53 4.74 -5.10 1.22
N ARG A 54 4.08 -6.22 0.92
CA ARG A 54 2.74 -6.53 1.45
C ARG A 54 2.72 -6.80 2.95
N CYS A 55 3.83 -7.20 3.54
CA CYS A 55 3.93 -7.31 5.00
C CYS A 55 3.84 -5.94 5.68
N VAL A 56 4.34 -4.87 5.05
CA VAL A 56 4.36 -3.52 5.63
C VAL A 56 2.95 -2.99 5.95
N ASN A 57 1.96 -3.31 5.13
CA ASN A 57 0.56 -2.90 5.34
C ASN A 57 -0.36 -4.05 5.79
N ALA A 58 0.22 -5.16 6.25
CA ALA A 58 -0.47 -6.37 6.69
C ALA A 58 -1.43 -6.97 5.64
N LEU A 59 -1.12 -6.82 4.34
CA LEU A 59 -1.76 -7.59 3.26
C LEU A 59 -1.20 -9.02 3.20
N GLU A 60 -0.02 -9.24 3.76
CA GLU A 60 0.58 -10.55 3.99
C GLU A 60 1.04 -10.64 5.45
N GLU A 61 0.72 -11.74 6.09
CA GLU A 61 1.17 -12.03 7.45
C GLU A 61 2.53 -12.73 7.42
N TYR A 62 3.41 -12.40 8.33
CA TYR A 62 4.66 -13.11 8.58
C TYR A 62 4.54 -13.95 9.85
N GLN A 63 5.34 -15.03 9.98
CA GLN A 63 5.19 -15.97 11.09
C GLN A 63 6.22 -15.79 12.19
N GLN A 64 7.39 -15.20 11.90
CA GLN A 64 8.44 -14.99 12.88
C GLN A 64 9.14 -13.65 12.66
N GLY A 65 9.74 -13.14 13.72
CA GLY A 65 10.44 -11.86 13.73
C GLY A 65 9.55 -10.72 14.17
N LYS A 66 9.98 -9.49 13.88
CA LYS A 66 9.26 -8.27 14.24
C LYS A 66 9.32 -7.27 13.09
N LEU A 67 8.18 -6.73 12.73
CA LEU A 67 8.07 -5.64 11.78
C LEU A 67 7.48 -4.43 12.49
N THR A 68 8.18 -3.31 12.42
CA THR A 68 7.72 -2.03 12.98
C THR A 68 7.51 -1.04 11.83
N VAL A 69 6.35 -0.39 11.78
CA VAL A 69 5.99 0.63 10.78
C VAL A 69 5.53 1.87 11.52
N ASP A 70 6.21 2.97 11.34
CA ASP A 70 5.94 4.26 12.01
C ASP A 70 5.71 4.09 13.53
N GLY A 71 6.61 3.39 14.20
CA GLY A 71 6.54 3.09 15.64
C GLY A 71 5.48 2.06 16.03
N THR A 72 4.65 1.58 15.11
CA THR A 72 3.64 0.54 15.34
C THR A 72 4.21 -0.83 15.03
N VAL A 73 4.20 -1.76 15.99
CA VAL A 73 4.60 -3.16 15.77
C VAL A 73 3.46 -3.87 15.02
N MET A 74 3.79 -4.44 13.86
CA MET A 74 2.85 -5.20 13.05
C MET A 74 2.70 -6.60 13.65
N GLY A 75 1.49 -6.99 14.01
CA GLY A 75 1.22 -8.27 14.65
C GLY A 75 -0.26 -8.41 15.02
N ASP A 76 -0.56 -8.92 16.20
CA ASP A 76 -1.90 -9.33 16.61
C ASP A 76 -2.87 -8.18 16.96
N ASP A 77 -2.42 -6.92 16.99
CA ASP A 77 -3.28 -5.78 17.29
C ASP A 77 -3.93 -5.19 16.02
N LEU A 78 -5.22 -5.52 15.85
CA LEU A 78 -6.04 -5.00 14.74
C LEU A 78 -6.08 -3.46 14.68
N LYS A 79 -6.04 -2.77 15.83
CA LYS A 79 -6.06 -1.29 15.87
C LYS A 79 -4.77 -0.70 15.31
N GLY A 80 -3.63 -1.33 15.62
CA GLY A 80 -2.34 -0.93 15.07
C GLY A 80 -2.29 -1.12 13.55
N ILE A 81 -2.80 -2.24 13.05
CA ILE A 81 -2.91 -2.54 11.62
C ILE A 81 -3.79 -1.49 10.90
N ASP A 82 -4.94 -1.16 11.45
CA ASP A 82 -5.84 -0.16 10.87
C ASP A 82 -5.21 1.23 10.82
N LYS A 83 -4.43 1.62 11.84
CA LYS A 83 -3.65 2.87 11.83
C LYS A 83 -2.66 2.86 10.67
N VAL A 84 -1.84 1.82 10.57
CA VAL A 84 -0.82 1.71 9.51
C VAL A 84 -1.46 1.73 8.12
N ARG A 85 -2.57 1.01 7.91
CA ARG A 85 -3.29 0.98 6.61
C ARG A 85 -3.85 2.34 6.18
N ARG A 86 -4.09 3.26 7.10
CA ARG A 86 -4.51 4.64 6.77
C ARG A 86 -3.35 5.52 6.32
N GLU A 87 -2.14 5.21 6.77
CA GLU A 87 -0.93 6.01 6.51
C GLU A 87 -0.09 5.42 5.36
N VAL A 88 -0.17 4.10 5.13
CA VAL A 88 0.60 3.40 4.09
C VAL A 88 -0.27 3.15 2.87
N GLY A 89 -0.06 3.95 1.82
CA GLY A 89 -0.65 3.71 0.50
C GLY A 89 0.11 2.63 -0.27
N MET A 90 -0.60 1.84 -1.06
CA MET A 90 -0.01 0.84 -1.95
C MET A 90 -0.56 1.00 -3.37
N VAL A 91 0.35 1.05 -4.35
CA VAL A 91 0.01 0.99 -5.77
C VAL A 91 0.31 -0.43 -6.26
N PHE A 92 -0.73 -1.11 -6.76
CA PHE A 92 -0.62 -2.48 -7.24
C PHE A 92 -0.20 -2.51 -8.71
N GLN A 93 0.45 -3.60 -9.12
CA GLN A 93 0.80 -3.84 -10.52
C GLN A 93 -0.45 -4.01 -11.40
N GLN A 94 -1.51 -4.63 -10.86
CA GLN A 94 -2.84 -4.61 -11.44
C GLN A 94 -3.57 -3.39 -10.87
N PHE A 95 -4.29 -2.66 -11.71
CA PHE A 95 -4.90 -1.38 -11.33
C PHE A 95 -5.94 -1.50 -10.21
N ASN A 96 -6.54 -2.69 -10.03
CA ASN A 96 -7.52 -3.02 -8.96
C ASN A 96 -8.70 -2.05 -8.90
N LEU A 97 -9.08 -1.49 -10.04
CA LEU A 97 -10.25 -0.64 -10.15
C LEU A 97 -11.53 -1.48 -10.16
N PHE A 98 -12.58 -0.97 -9.55
CA PHE A 98 -13.90 -1.57 -9.61
C PHE A 98 -14.51 -1.31 -11.01
N PRO A 99 -14.69 -2.35 -11.86
CA PRO A 99 -15.06 -2.15 -13.27
C PRO A 99 -16.48 -1.63 -13.45
N HIS A 100 -17.34 -1.78 -12.45
CA HIS A 100 -18.73 -1.34 -12.43
C HIS A 100 -18.92 0.07 -11.87
N LEU A 101 -17.85 0.73 -11.43
CA LEU A 101 -17.82 2.11 -10.96
C LEU A 101 -17.10 2.99 -11.98
N THR A 102 -17.53 4.24 -12.11
CA THR A 102 -16.80 5.25 -12.89
C THR A 102 -15.45 5.59 -12.25
N VAL A 103 -14.59 6.29 -12.97
CA VAL A 103 -13.31 6.79 -12.44
C VAL A 103 -13.53 7.61 -11.17
N LEU A 104 -14.46 8.56 -11.21
CA LEU A 104 -14.78 9.39 -10.06
C LEU A 104 -15.29 8.57 -8.87
N GLU A 105 -16.19 7.62 -9.12
CA GLU A 105 -16.72 6.74 -8.07
C GLU A 105 -15.64 5.86 -7.44
N ASN A 106 -14.69 5.34 -8.23
CA ASN A 106 -13.53 4.62 -7.72
C ASN A 106 -12.69 5.49 -6.78
N LEU A 107 -12.45 6.76 -7.15
CA LEU A 107 -11.63 7.69 -6.36
C LEU A 107 -12.30 8.11 -5.06
N ILE A 108 -13.62 8.33 -5.05
CA ILE A 108 -14.32 8.80 -3.84
C ILE A 108 -14.74 7.67 -2.89
N LEU A 109 -14.66 6.41 -3.31
CA LEU A 109 -15.13 5.26 -2.54
C LEU A 109 -14.46 5.20 -1.16
N SER A 110 -13.14 5.12 -1.11
CA SER A 110 -12.38 5.05 0.14
C SER A 110 -12.52 6.32 1.01
N PRO A 111 -12.36 7.53 0.48
CA PRO A 111 -12.59 8.76 1.24
C PRO A 111 -13.97 8.82 1.92
N THR A 112 -15.03 8.41 1.22
CA THR A 112 -16.39 8.47 1.75
C THR A 112 -16.69 7.33 2.72
N TRP A 113 -16.32 6.10 2.40
CA TRP A 113 -16.70 4.93 3.19
C TRP A 113 -15.77 4.69 4.38
N VAL A 114 -14.47 4.87 4.21
CA VAL A 114 -13.46 4.60 5.24
C VAL A 114 -13.16 5.87 6.06
N ALA A 115 -12.81 6.97 5.39
CA ALA A 115 -12.47 8.22 6.07
C ALA A 115 -13.70 9.05 6.49
N LYS A 116 -14.93 8.61 6.13
CA LYS A 116 -16.19 9.30 6.46
C LYS A 116 -16.23 10.75 5.97
N MET A 117 -15.51 11.04 4.91
CA MET A 117 -15.48 12.36 4.28
C MET A 117 -16.83 12.67 3.63
N PRO A 118 -17.35 13.91 3.74
CA PRO A 118 -18.53 14.33 3.01
C PRO A 118 -18.37 14.12 1.50
N ARG A 119 -19.40 13.60 0.83
CA ARG A 119 -19.32 13.22 -0.60
C ARG A 119 -18.88 14.39 -1.49
N ASN A 120 -19.39 15.60 -1.24
CA ASN A 120 -19.03 16.77 -2.04
C ASN A 120 -17.54 17.12 -1.91
N GLU A 121 -16.99 17.05 -0.70
CA GLU A 121 -15.56 17.27 -0.46
C GLU A 121 -14.70 16.17 -1.13
N ALA A 122 -15.15 14.92 -1.08
CA ALA A 122 -14.48 13.81 -1.76
C ALA A 122 -14.46 14.01 -3.28
N ILE A 123 -15.56 14.47 -3.88
CA ILE A 123 -15.65 14.79 -5.31
C ILE A 123 -14.69 15.91 -5.68
N GLU A 124 -14.66 17.00 -4.94
CA GLU A 124 -13.78 18.14 -5.19
C GLU A 124 -12.31 17.70 -5.16
N LYS A 125 -11.90 16.95 -4.13
CA LYS A 125 -10.54 16.40 -4.02
C LYS A 125 -10.21 15.45 -5.16
N ALA A 126 -11.13 14.57 -5.54
CA ALA A 126 -10.94 13.62 -6.62
C ALA A 126 -10.77 14.35 -7.96
N MET A 127 -11.62 15.32 -8.27
CA MET A 127 -11.52 16.11 -9.50
C MET A 127 -10.20 16.88 -9.56
N HIS A 128 -9.78 17.50 -8.46
CA HIS A 128 -8.47 18.18 -8.40
C HIS A 128 -7.30 17.20 -8.71
N GLN A 129 -7.34 15.95 -8.22
CA GLN A 129 -6.29 14.97 -8.55
C GLN A 129 -6.35 14.56 -10.03
N LEU A 130 -7.54 14.38 -10.61
CA LEU A 130 -7.70 14.08 -12.04
C LEU A 130 -7.18 15.21 -12.93
N GLU A 131 -7.37 16.46 -12.54
CA GLU A 131 -6.81 17.64 -13.24
C GLU A 131 -5.27 17.64 -13.19
N ARG A 132 -4.68 17.32 -12.03
CA ARG A 132 -3.22 17.23 -11.87
C ARG A 132 -2.59 16.20 -12.80
N VAL A 133 -3.27 15.11 -13.09
CA VAL A 133 -2.81 14.07 -14.03
C VAL A 133 -3.39 14.22 -15.42
N ARG A 134 -4.15 15.30 -15.70
CA ARG A 134 -4.70 15.68 -17.00
C ARG A 134 -5.66 14.67 -17.62
N ILE A 135 -6.52 14.08 -16.78
CA ILE A 135 -7.59 13.15 -17.22
C ILE A 135 -8.96 13.48 -16.61
N ALA A 136 -9.19 14.72 -16.19
CA ALA A 136 -10.46 15.13 -15.57
C ALA A 136 -11.69 14.87 -16.46
N GLU A 137 -11.54 14.95 -17.79
CA GLU A 137 -12.58 14.65 -18.78
C GLU A 137 -13.00 13.16 -18.77
N HIS A 138 -12.23 12.30 -18.11
CA HIS A 138 -12.55 10.87 -18.00
C HIS A 138 -13.26 10.50 -16.67
N ALA A 139 -13.58 11.48 -15.84
CA ALA A 139 -14.20 11.26 -14.51
C ALA A 139 -15.44 10.35 -14.56
N ASN A 140 -16.26 10.48 -15.59
CA ASN A 140 -17.51 9.72 -15.78
C ASN A 140 -17.34 8.46 -16.64
N LYS A 141 -16.13 8.13 -17.09
CA LYS A 141 -15.85 6.89 -17.82
C LYS A 141 -15.67 5.71 -16.87
N TYR A 142 -15.92 4.51 -17.38
CA TYR A 142 -15.61 3.26 -16.70
C TYR A 142 -14.17 2.81 -16.99
N PRO A 143 -13.52 2.04 -16.09
CA PRO A 143 -12.15 1.57 -16.27
C PRO A 143 -11.86 0.93 -17.64
N LEU A 144 -12.77 0.13 -18.16
CA LEU A 144 -12.64 -0.52 -19.48
C LEU A 144 -12.56 0.46 -20.66
N GLN A 145 -12.94 1.72 -20.48
CA GLN A 145 -12.90 2.77 -21.50
C GLN A 145 -11.59 3.57 -21.46
N LEU A 146 -10.68 3.20 -20.57
CA LEU A 146 -9.40 3.87 -20.37
C LEU A 146 -8.24 3.04 -20.91
N SER A 147 -7.20 3.70 -21.40
CA SER A 147 -5.92 3.04 -21.68
C SER A 147 -5.25 2.57 -20.38
N GLY A 148 -4.31 1.62 -20.47
CA GLY A 148 -3.58 1.14 -19.30
C GLY A 148 -2.87 2.26 -18.51
N GLY A 149 -2.27 3.23 -19.21
CA GLY A 149 -1.64 4.39 -18.55
C GLY A 149 -2.62 5.34 -17.87
N GLN A 150 -3.88 5.40 -18.36
CA GLN A 150 -4.93 6.19 -17.70
C GLN A 150 -5.54 5.47 -16.50
N GLN A 151 -5.46 4.13 -16.46
CA GLN A 151 -5.92 3.33 -15.33
C GLN A 151 -4.92 3.32 -14.18
N GLN A 152 -3.63 3.53 -14.46
CA GLN A 152 -2.55 3.62 -13.48
C GLN A 152 -2.54 4.97 -12.75
#